data_62ae61d041c034945057e80a3cf52910
#
_entry.id   62ae61d041c034945057e80a3cf52910
#
_cell.length_a   1.000
_cell.length_b   1.000
_cell.length_c   1.000
_cell.angle_alpha   90.00
_cell.angle_beta   90.00
_cell.angle_gamma   90.00
#
_symmetry.space_group_name_H-M   'P 1'
#
loop_
_entity.id
_entity.type
_entity.pdbx_description
1 polymer ?
#
loop_
_entity_poly.entity_id
_entity_poly.type
_entity_poly.pdbx_seq_one_letter_code
_entity_poly.pdbx_strand_id
1 'polypeptide(L)'
;QWRFFQQSIPRWLITIPGNDGKWQSKTEFEHIVIAPIIAQEKNSIINWTTTFQQLAELGLNKLAILGGGELVASLLAENLIDELWLTLCPIIFGGNSAPTPVEGTGFIQSQGIKLQLLEVKHIEQELFLHYLAMNNEQ
;
A
#
# COMPACT_ATOMS: atom_id res chain seq x y z
N GLN A 1 -16.59 2.05 -19.06
CA GLN A 1 -15.26 2.58 -18.73
C GLN A 1 -15.27 3.04 -17.28
N TRP A 2 -14.23 2.73 -16.49
CA TRP A 2 -14.19 3.06 -15.06
C TRP A 2 -14.08 4.57 -14.88
N ARG A 3 -14.78 5.14 -13.89
CA ARG A 3 -14.74 6.57 -13.56
C ARG A 3 -13.31 7.12 -13.39
N PHE A 4 -12.41 6.29 -12.88
CA PHE A 4 -10.99 6.61 -12.72
C PHE A 4 -10.34 7.07 -14.04
N PHE A 5 -10.63 6.42 -15.18
CA PHE A 5 -10.07 6.79 -16.48
C PHE A 5 -10.78 7.95 -17.18
N GLN A 6 -11.88 8.44 -16.61
CA GLN A 6 -12.63 9.59 -17.16
C GLN A 6 -12.19 10.93 -16.55
N GLN A 7 -11.46 10.91 -15.45
CA GLN A 7 -10.99 12.12 -14.79
C GLN A 7 -9.72 12.65 -15.48
N SER A 8 -9.58 13.97 -15.57
CA SER A 8 -8.37 14.61 -16.09
C SER A 8 -7.34 14.79 -14.98
N ILE A 9 -6.73 13.68 -14.56
CA ILE A 9 -5.67 13.64 -13.54
C ILE A 9 -4.47 12.86 -14.09
N PRO A 10 -3.25 13.22 -13.73
CA PRO A 10 -2.05 12.40 -13.99
C PRO A 10 -2.24 10.99 -13.43
N ARG A 11 -1.87 9.98 -14.22
CA ARG A 11 -1.95 8.58 -13.80
C ARG A 11 -0.60 7.93 -14.01
N TRP A 12 -0.15 7.26 -12.98
CA TRP A 12 1.09 6.51 -13.02
C TRP A 12 0.79 5.04 -12.81
N LEU A 13 1.48 4.21 -13.54
CA LEU A 13 1.39 2.76 -13.41
C LEU A 13 2.71 2.22 -12.87
N ILE A 14 2.65 1.46 -11.78
CA ILE A 14 3.77 0.65 -11.31
C ILE A 14 3.53 -0.77 -11.81
N THR A 15 4.50 -1.34 -12.51
CA THR A 15 4.43 -2.70 -13.05
C THR A 15 5.76 -3.42 -12.89
N ILE A 16 5.74 -4.73 -13.06
CA ILE A 16 6.96 -5.56 -13.01
C ILE A 16 7.59 -5.72 -14.40
N PRO A 17 8.90 -6.03 -14.51
CA PRO A 17 9.54 -6.34 -15.77
C PRO A 17 8.79 -7.40 -16.58
N GLY A 18 8.76 -7.22 -17.90
CA GLY A 18 8.06 -8.12 -18.82
C GLY A 18 6.56 -7.86 -18.98
N ASN A 19 5.94 -7.07 -18.12
CA ASN A 19 4.56 -6.62 -18.27
C ASN A 19 4.43 -5.20 -18.84
N ASP A 20 5.53 -4.45 -18.88
CA ASP A 20 5.59 -3.08 -19.38
C ASP A 20 5.10 -2.95 -20.83
N GLY A 21 5.47 -3.88 -21.71
CA GLY A 21 5.03 -3.89 -23.12
C GLY A 21 3.51 -3.94 -23.32
N LYS A 22 2.76 -4.48 -22.35
CA LYS A 22 1.29 -4.50 -22.39
C LYS A 22 0.66 -3.11 -22.18
N TRP A 23 1.41 -2.22 -21.55
CA TRP A 23 0.91 -0.93 -21.09
C TRP A 23 1.49 0.26 -21.85
N GLN A 24 2.65 0.10 -22.54
CA GLN A 24 3.34 1.16 -23.29
C GLN A 24 2.49 1.78 -24.42
N SER A 25 1.55 1.00 -24.99
CA SER A 25 0.64 1.49 -26.01
C SER A 25 -0.61 2.20 -25.45
N LYS A 26 -0.75 2.26 -24.12
CA LYS A 26 -1.92 2.86 -23.47
C LYS A 26 -1.62 4.29 -23.08
N THR A 27 -2.31 5.23 -23.71
CA THR A 27 -2.19 6.68 -23.49
C THR A 27 -2.83 7.15 -22.18
N GLU A 28 -3.45 6.26 -21.42
CA GLU A 28 -4.11 6.58 -20.14
C GLU A 28 -3.13 6.84 -19.01
N PHE A 29 -1.86 6.41 -19.14
CA PHE A 29 -0.82 6.60 -18.14
C PHE A 29 0.23 7.60 -18.61
N GLU A 30 0.49 8.61 -17.79
CA GLU A 30 1.52 9.62 -18.04
C GLU A 30 2.93 9.06 -17.79
N HIS A 31 3.07 8.20 -16.77
CA HIS A 31 4.30 7.52 -16.44
C HIS A 31 4.06 6.03 -16.17
N ILE A 32 5.02 5.22 -16.59
CA ILE A 32 5.09 3.79 -16.28
C ILE A 32 6.40 3.53 -15.53
N VAL A 33 6.30 3.15 -14.28
CA VAL A 33 7.45 2.80 -13.43
C VAL A 33 7.60 1.29 -13.41
N ILE A 34 8.76 0.80 -13.81
CA ILE A 34 9.08 -0.63 -13.76
C ILE A 34 9.73 -0.91 -12.41
N ALA A 35 8.94 -1.51 -11.53
CA ALA A 35 9.40 -1.88 -10.20
C ALA A 35 10.40 -3.05 -10.28
N PRO A 36 11.56 -2.95 -9.65
CA PRO A 36 12.48 -4.07 -9.56
C PRO A 36 11.87 -5.19 -8.72
N ILE A 37 12.21 -6.42 -9.07
CA ILE A 37 11.73 -7.62 -8.39
C ILE A 37 12.85 -8.32 -7.64
N ILE A 38 12.51 -8.89 -6.50
CA ILE A 38 13.35 -9.85 -5.78
C ILE A 38 12.90 -11.24 -6.26
N ALA A 39 13.79 -11.96 -6.94
CA ALA A 39 13.49 -13.31 -7.39
C ALA A 39 13.44 -14.26 -6.18
N GLN A 40 12.29 -14.88 -5.94
CA GLN A 40 12.15 -16.03 -5.05
C GLN A 40 11.75 -17.25 -5.88
N GLU A 41 12.09 -18.45 -5.42
CA GLU A 41 11.98 -19.70 -6.19
C GLU A 41 10.60 -19.97 -6.82
N LYS A 42 9.54 -19.34 -6.36
CA LYS A 42 8.16 -19.54 -6.87
C LYS A 42 7.38 -18.27 -7.20
N ASN A 43 7.78 -17.10 -6.67
CA ASN A 43 7.05 -15.85 -6.89
C ASN A 43 8.02 -14.67 -7.03
N SER A 44 7.75 -13.81 -7.98
CA SER A 44 8.44 -12.51 -8.09
C SER A 44 7.80 -11.53 -7.10
N ILE A 45 8.59 -11.03 -6.17
CA ILE A 45 8.16 -10.02 -5.19
C ILE A 45 8.71 -8.66 -5.61
N ILE A 46 7.89 -7.64 -5.60
CA ILE A 46 8.32 -6.26 -5.86
C ILE A 46 9.25 -5.81 -4.73
N ASN A 47 10.37 -5.21 -5.07
CA ASN A 47 11.23 -4.48 -4.13
C ASN A 47 10.63 -3.08 -3.93
N TRP A 48 9.81 -2.91 -2.91
CA TRP A 48 9.12 -1.66 -2.65
C TRP A 48 10.05 -0.54 -2.21
N THR A 49 11.10 -0.84 -1.46
CA THR A 49 12.12 0.13 -1.06
C THR A 49 12.75 0.81 -2.26
N THR A 50 13.24 0.03 -3.23
CA THR A 50 13.82 0.59 -4.46
C THR A 50 12.76 1.27 -5.33
N THR A 51 11.54 0.74 -5.38
CA THR A 51 10.43 1.35 -6.13
C THR A 51 10.07 2.72 -5.55
N PHE A 52 10.02 2.87 -4.23
CA PHE A 52 9.73 4.16 -3.59
C PHE A 52 10.87 5.16 -3.77
N GLN A 53 12.13 4.70 -3.80
CA GLN A 53 13.27 5.56 -4.17
C GLN A 53 13.10 6.12 -5.60
N GLN A 54 12.74 5.28 -6.57
CA GLN A 54 12.45 5.73 -7.94
C GLN A 54 11.30 6.76 -7.99
N LEU A 55 10.23 6.54 -7.22
CA LEU A 55 9.12 7.50 -7.14
C LEU A 55 9.57 8.83 -6.52
N ALA A 56 10.40 8.79 -5.50
CA ALA A 56 10.95 9.99 -4.86
C ALA A 56 11.86 10.79 -5.82
N GLU A 57 12.69 10.12 -6.61
CA GLU A 57 13.52 10.75 -7.67
C GLU A 57 12.66 11.44 -8.74
N LEU A 58 11.45 10.92 -8.98
CA LEU A 58 10.45 11.53 -9.87
C LEU A 58 9.59 12.60 -9.19
N GLY A 59 9.90 12.95 -7.93
CA GLY A 59 9.23 14.02 -7.19
C GLY A 59 8.05 13.58 -6.30
N LEU A 60 7.73 12.29 -6.24
CA LEU A 60 6.65 11.76 -5.40
C LEU A 60 7.18 11.40 -4.00
N ASN A 61 7.24 12.39 -3.12
CA ASN A 61 7.79 12.24 -1.75
C ASN A 61 6.72 11.94 -0.67
N LYS A 62 5.45 11.99 -1.02
CA LYS A 62 4.33 11.65 -0.12
C LYS A 62 3.32 10.82 -0.87
N LEU A 63 3.01 9.65 -0.34
CA LEU A 63 2.09 8.70 -0.95
C LEU A 63 0.99 8.32 0.06
N ALA A 64 -0.24 8.30 -0.41
CA ALA A 64 -1.34 7.70 0.34
C ALA A 64 -1.66 6.33 -0.26
N ILE A 65 -1.54 5.29 0.55
CA ILE A 65 -1.86 3.91 0.16
C ILE A 65 -3.31 3.63 0.56
N LEU A 66 -4.18 3.51 -0.42
CA LEU A 66 -5.62 3.35 -0.19
C LEU A 66 -6.08 1.90 -0.06
N GLY A 67 -5.15 0.99 0.04
CA GLY A 67 -5.47 -0.41 0.30
C GLY A 67 -5.04 -1.39 -0.77
N GLY A 68 -5.63 -2.51 -0.71
CA GLY A 68 -5.28 -3.87 -0.93
C GLY A 68 -4.46 -4.40 0.24
N GLY A 69 -5.05 -5.28 1.07
CA GLY A 69 -4.39 -5.79 2.30
C GLY A 69 -3.04 -6.44 2.03
N GLU A 70 -2.87 -7.10 0.88
CA GLU A 70 -1.58 -7.67 0.43
C GLU A 70 -0.53 -6.59 0.14
N LEU A 71 -0.93 -5.48 -0.48
CA LEU A 71 -0.02 -4.35 -0.72
C LEU A 71 0.41 -3.73 0.60
N VAL A 72 -0.54 -3.48 1.50
CA VAL A 72 -0.24 -2.91 2.83
C VAL A 72 0.70 -3.84 3.60
N ALA A 73 0.46 -5.15 3.60
CA ALA A 73 1.33 -6.14 4.23
C ALA A 73 2.76 -6.11 3.68
N SER A 74 2.91 -6.02 2.35
CA SER A 74 4.22 -5.95 1.69
C SER A 74 4.99 -4.69 2.08
N LEU A 75 4.31 -3.54 2.14
CA LEU A 75 4.93 -2.27 2.52
C LEU A 75 5.30 -2.23 4.02
N LEU A 76 4.46 -2.79 4.88
CA LEU A 76 4.76 -2.94 6.30
C LEU A 76 5.97 -3.84 6.54
N ALA A 77 6.11 -4.92 5.77
CA ALA A 77 7.25 -5.84 5.87
C ALA A 77 8.60 -5.16 5.54
N GLU A 78 8.58 -4.14 4.68
CA GLU A 78 9.75 -3.33 4.32
C GLU A 78 9.86 -2.03 5.16
N ASN A 79 9.05 -1.84 6.21
CA ASN A 79 8.99 -0.63 7.05
C ASN A 79 8.76 0.66 6.25
N LEU A 80 7.91 0.61 5.23
CA LEU A 80 7.63 1.74 4.32
C LEU A 80 6.32 2.46 4.63
N ILE A 81 5.69 2.18 5.75
CA ILE A 81 4.49 2.87 6.22
C ILE A 81 4.85 3.72 7.42
N ASP A 82 4.67 5.02 7.32
CA ASP A 82 4.92 5.96 8.41
C ASP A 82 3.67 6.12 9.30
N GLU A 83 2.50 6.21 8.67
CA GLU A 83 1.25 6.49 9.37
C GLU A 83 0.13 5.55 8.90
N LEU A 84 -0.75 5.19 9.81
CA LEU A 84 -1.94 4.40 9.53
C LEU A 84 -3.20 5.16 9.92
N TRP A 85 -4.09 5.33 8.95
CA TRP A 85 -5.41 5.89 9.15
C TRP A 85 -6.46 4.78 9.02
N LEU A 86 -7.19 4.52 10.09
CA LEU A 86 -8.17 3.44 10.15
C LEU A 86 -9.53 3.99 10.53
N THR A 87 -10.55 3.63 9.77
CA THR A 87 -11.95 3.90 10.14
C THR A 87 -12.58 2.61 10.66
N LEU A 88 -13.09 2.66 11.89
CA LEU A 88 -13.86 1.59 12.47
C LEU A 88 -15.35 1.90 12.32
N CYS A 89 -16.00 1.20 11.41
CA CYS A 89 -17.44 1.31 11.16
C CYS A 89 -18.23 0.37 12.08
N PRO A 90 -19.47 0.72 12.47
CA PRO A 90 -20.30 -0.07 13.38
C PRO A 90 -21.01 -1.25 12.66
N ILE A 91 -20.26 -2.00 11.85
CA ILE A 91 -20.76 -3.13 11.07
C ILE A 91 -19.82 -4.32 11.25
N ILE A 92 -20.39 -5.48 11.54
CA ILE A 92 -19.65 -6.74 11.66
C ILE A 92 -20.00 -7.63 10.47
N PHE A 93 -19.02 -7.92 9.63
CA PHE A 93 -19.19 -8.88 8.54
C PHE A 93 -18.92 -10.31 8.98
N GLY A 94 -17.89 -10.52 9.81
CA GLY A 94 -17.49 -11.85 10.27
C GLY A 94 -16.94 -12.75 9.16
N GLY A 95 -16.63 -14.00 9.56
CA GLY A 95 -16.13 -15.02 8.64
C GLY A 95 -14.60 -15.00 8.47
N ASN A 96 -14.05 -16.18 8.18
CA ASN A 96 -12.60 -16.38 8.02
C ASN A 96 -12.06 -15.90 6.65
N SER A 97 -12.93 -15.58 5.71
CA SER A 97 -12.59 -15.03 4.38
C SER A 97 -12.93 -13.55 4.24
N ALA A 98 -13.35 -12.89 5.33
CA ALA A 98 -13.57 -11.45 5.31
C ALA A 98 -12.23 -10.71 5.06
N PRO A 99 -12.20 -9.72 4.15
CA PRO A 99 -10.99 -8.94 3.91
C PRO A 99 -10.57 -8.19 5.17
N THR A 100 -9.26 -8.10 5.38
CA THR A 100 -8.66 -7.36 6.49
C THR A 100 -7.83 -6.18 5.98
N PRO A 101 -7.59 -5.16 6.81
CA PRO A 101 -6.73 -4.04 6.40
C PRO A 101 -5.30 -4.46 6.05
N VAL A 102 -4.81 -5.54 6.65
CA VAL A 102 -3.49 -6.11 6.41
C VAL A 102 -3.65 -7.61 6.23
N GLU A 103 -3.29 -8.11 5.07
CA GLU A 103 -3.36 -9.52 4.68
C GLU A 103 -1.95 -10.15 4.67
N GLY A 104 -1.72 -11.14 3.81
CA GLY A 104 -0.43 -11.82 3.68
C GLY A 104 -0.18 -12.87 4.77
N THR A 105 1.09 -13.23 4.97
CA THR A 105 1.49 -14.27 5.95
C THR A 105 1.44 -13.80 7.41
N GLY A 106 1.29 -12.49 7.62
CA GLY A 106 1.33 -11.88 8.94
C GLY A 106 2.73 -11.83 9.55
N PHE A 107 2.80 -11.30 10.76
CA PHE A 107 4.03 -11.17 11.53
C PHE A 107 3.93 -12.00 12.81
N ILE A 108 5.05 -12.61 13.23
CA ILE A 108 5.13 -13.16 14.58
C ILE A 108 5.12 -12.02 15.60
N GLN A 109 4.67 -12.29 16.83
CA GLN A 109 4.47 -11.27 17.86
C GLN A 109 5.68 -10.35 18.09
N SER A 110 6.90 -10.91 18.04
CA SER A 110 8.15 -10.13 18.22
C SER A 110 8.50 -9.22 17.03
N GLN A 111 7.92 -9.47 15.86
CA GLN A 111 8.13 -8.70 14.62
C GLN A 111 6.93 -7.84 14.27
N GLY A 112 5.86 -7.91 15.06
CA GLY A 112 4.67 -7.08 14.86
C GLY A 112 5.01 -5.60 14.96
N ILE A 113 4.49 -4.80 14.01
CA ILE A 113 4.73 -3.37 13.97
C ILE A 113 3.96 -2.71 15.10
N LYS A 114 4.68 -1.99 15.95
CA LYS A 114 4.07 -1.21 17.03
C LYS A 114 3.49 0.07 16.49
N LEU A 115 2.33 0.43 16.99
CA LEU A 115 1.63 1.66 16.61
C LEU A 115 1.50 2.57 17.82
N GLN A 116 1.80 3.85 17.65
CA GLN A 116 1.51 4.90 18.62
C GLN A 116 0.24 5.63 18.19
N LEU A 117 -0.78 5.61 19.03
CA LEU A 117 -2.00 6.35 18.78
C LEU A 117 -1.74 7.86 18.86
N LEU A 118 -2.04 8.58 17.79
CA LEU A 118 -1.90 10.04 17.71
C LEU A 118 -3.24 10.76 17.92
N GLU A 119 -4.30 10.26 17.28
CA GLU A 119 -5.60 10.90 17.32
C GLU A 119 -6.73 9.88 17.27
N VAL A 120 -7.83 10.21 17.94
CA VAL A 120 -9.12 9.50 17.81
C VAL A 120 -10.20 10.55 17.57
N LYS A 121 -10.94 10.41 16.49
CA LYS A 121 -12.15 11.20 16.23
C LYS A 121 -13.37 10.28 16.24
N HIS A 122 -14.36 10.65 17.00
CA HIS A 122 -15.68 10.02 17.00
C HIS A 122 -16.64 10.90 16.18
N ILE A 123 -17.15 10.36 15.09
CA ILE A 123 -18.13 11.05 14.23
C ILE A 123 -19.31 10.10 14.04
N GLU A 124 -20.47 10.51 14.56
CA GLU A 124 -21.69 9.70 14.59
C GLU A 124 -21.47 8.35 15.26
N GLN A 125 -21.39 7.25 14.50
CA GLN A 125 -21.18 5.90 15.01
C GLN A 125 -19.83 5.33 14.60
N GLU A 126 -18.96 6.14 13.98
CA GLU A 126 -17.66 5.72 13.46
C GLU A 126 -16.52 6.29 14.29
N LEU A 127 -15.43 5.52 14.39
CA LEU A 127 -14.17 5.98 14.97
C LEU A 127 -13.13 6.10 13.87
N PHE A 128 -12.52 7.28 13.81
CA PHE A 128 -11.39 7.57 12.94
C PHE A 128 -10.14 7.57 13.79
N LEU A 129 -9.24 6.65 13.50
CA LEU A 129 -8.02 6.41 14.27
C LEU A 129 -6.81 6.80 13.42
N HIS A 130 -5.90 7.56 14.01
CA HIS A 130 -4.63 7.92 13.38
C HIS A 130 -3.48 7.40 14.24
N TYR A 131 -2.60 6.62 13.64
CA TYR A 131 -1.44 6.02 14.28
C TYR A 131 -0.16 6.39 13.55
N LEU A 132 0.91 6.55 14.31
CA LEU A 132 2.29 6.52 13.83
C LEU A 132 2.80 5.08 13.89
N ALA A 133 3.39 4.59 12.80
CA ALA A 133 4.10 3.32 12.80
C ALA A 133 5.45 3.50 13.50
N MET A 134 5.65 2.75 14.58
CA MET A 134 6.91 2.75 15.32
C MET A 134 7.84 1.75 14.66
N ASN A 135 8.69 2.22 13.75
CA ASN A 135 9.71 1.39 13.16
C ASN A 135 10.60 0.83 14.28
N ASN A 136 10.76 -0.49 14.31
CA ASN A 136 11.72 -1.09 15.24
C ASN A 136 13.11 -0.66 14.78
N GLU A 137 13.68 0.34 15.43
CA GLU A 137 15.12 0.63 15.30
C GLU A 137 15.86 -0.66 15.66
N GLN A 138 16.58 -1.21 14.70
CA GLN A 138 17.50 -2.33 14.91
C GLN A 138 18.76 -1.85 15.61
#